data_271fae4c57baaeedb5206b3146216fda
#
_entry.id   271fae4c57baaeedb5206b3146216fda
#
_cell.length_a   1.000
_cell.length_b   1.000
_cell.length_c   1.000
_cell.angle_alpha   90.00
_cell.angle_beta   90.00
_cell.angle_gamma   90.00
#
_symmetry.space_group_name_H-M   'P 1'
#
loop_
_entity.id
_entity.type
_entity.pdbx_description
1 polymer ?
#
loop_
_entity_poly.entity_id
_entity_poly.type
_entity_poly.pdbx_seq_one_letter_code
_entity_poly.pdbx_strand_id
1 'polypeptide(L)'
;FDLIKSIKINDFSSTPKYVQLADAIVEAIKNKIVQVGEALPSINDLSYHLQIARDTVEKGYRKLRLEEIIASSPGKGYFVAKEQVFRLRIAVFLNKLSAHKKIVYDALASELGDQASLDLFVYNSDITHLRNLLQGLPQPYDHYVVFPYFKEGKDKAAEVLSSIPTDKLLLLGREVEGLNGDFPVVCENYERDIYEALESIREPLSKYNLLKLVFPDHSDYPKAIIKGFYKFCQEYAFEHLLVDHAGREHIKKGTCYINL
;
A
#
# COMPACT_ATOMS: atom_id res chain seq x y z
N PHE A 1 16.83 -33.01 5.42
CA PHE A 1 15.78 -32.02 5.65
C PHE A 1 15.99 -30.84 4.73
N ASP A 2 15.06 -30.58 3.80
CA ASP A 2 15.14 -29.44 2.88
C ASP A 2 15.03 -28.11 3.63
N LEU A 3 14.37 -28.10 4.80
CA LEU A 3 14.32 -26.95 5.69
C LEU A 3 15.71 -26.44 6.09
N ILE A 4 16.63 -27.32 6.50
CA ILE A 4 17.97 -26.91 6.95
C ILE A 4 18.74 -26.21 5.82
N LYS A 5 18.57 -26.68 4.57
CA LYS A 5 19.21 -26.07 3.38
C LYS A 5 18.63 -24.70 3.04
N SER A 6 17.37 -24.43 3.40
CA SER A 6 16.70 -23.15 3.13
C SER A 6 17.09 -22.07 4.13
N ILE A 7 17.55 -22.43 5.34
CA ILE A 7 17.89 -21.49 6.39
C ILE A 7 19.28 -20.90 6.16
N LYS A 8 19.35 -19.57 6.03
CA LYS A 8 20.60 -18.81 5.94
C LYS A 8 20.69 -17.85 7.12
N ILE A 9 21.78 -17.95 7.88
CA ILE A 9 22.09 -17.05 8.99
C ILE A 9 23.21 -16.11 8.55
N ASN A 10 22.98 -14.82 8.68
CA ASN A 10 23.95 -13.78 8.39
C ASN A 10 24.60 -13.29 9.70
N ASP A 11 25.88 -13.58 9.89
CA ASP A 11 26.66 -13.19 11.07
C ASP A 11 26.87 -11.68 11.19
N PHE A 12 26.79 -10.95 10.09
CA PHE A 12 27.02 -9.51 10.02
C PHE A 12 25.71 -8.69 10.12
N SER A 13 24.55 -9.34 10.25
CA SER A 13 23.27 -8.67 10.41
C SER A 13 23.13 -8.09 11.81
N SER A 14 22.51 -6.92 11.93
CA SER A 14 22.09 -6.34 13.22
C SER A 14 20.94 -7.11 13.87
N THR A 15 20.24 -7.96 13.10
CA THR A 15 19.16 -8.83 13.59
C THR A 15 19.74 -10.01 14.37
N PRO A 16 19.33 -10.25 15.62
CA PRO A 16 19.80 -11.39 16.42
C PRO A 16 19.60 -12.72 15.70
N LYS A 17 20.57 -13.62 15.77
CA LYS A 17 20.54 -14.93 15.08
C LYS A 17 19.30 -15.77 15.38
N TYR A 18 18.78 -15.72 16.62
CA TYR A 18 17.55 -16.46 16.97
C TYR A 18 16.31 -15.91 16.27
N VAL A 19 16.29 -14.60 15.96
CA VAL A 19 15.23 -13.97 15.17
C VAL A 19 15.36 -14.39 13.73
N GLN A 20 16.57 -14.30 13.14
CA GLN A 20 16.83 -14.76 11.78
C GLN A 20 16.42 -16.23 11.57
N LEU A 21 16.70 -17.08 12.56
CA LEU A 21 16.28 -18.49 12.53
C LEU A 21 14.76 -18.63 12.54
N ALA A 22 14.08 -17.89 13.44
CA ALA A 22 12.62 -17.93 13.52
C ALA A 22 11.98 -17.47 12.21
N ASP A 23 12.45 -16.35 11.66
CA ASP A 23 11.95 -15.78 10.40
C ASP A 23 12.19 -16.72 9.22
N ALA A 24 13.36 -17.38 9.15
CA ALA A 24 13.67 -18.35 8.11
C ALA A 24 12.77 -19.61 8.17
N ILE A 25 12.41 -20.07 9.38
CA ILE A 25 11.46 -21.18 9.53
C ILE A 25 10.05 -20.75 9.10
N VAL A 26 9.64 -19.55 9.47
CA VAL A 26 8.37 -18.95 9.04
C VAL A 26 8.30 -18.88 7.52
N GLU A 27 9.37 -18.41 6.88
CA GLU A 27 9.46 -18.32 5.42
C GLU A 27 9.43 -19.70 4.74
N ALA A 28 10.07 -20.71 5.34
CA ALA A 28 10.03 -22.08 4.85
C ALA A 28 8.59 -22.68 4.93
N ILE A 29 7.83 -22.34 5.97
CA ILE A 29 6.41 -22.73 6.08
C ILE A 29 5.56 -22.00 5.04
N LYS A 30 5.76 -20.69 4.83
CA LYS A 30 5.12 -19.90 3.77
C LYS A 30 5.33 -20.54 2.38
N ASN A 31 6.57 -20.90 2.09
CA ASN A 31 6.96 -21.48 0.82
C ASN A 31 6.63 -22.99 0.70
N LYS A 32 5.88 -23.55 1.68
CA LYS A 32 5.47 -24.96 1.74
C LYS A 32 6.64 -25.97 1.71
N ILE A 33 7.84 -25.53 2.12
CA ILE A 33 9.01 -26.40 2.32
C ILE A 33 8.78 -27.31 3.52
N VAL A 34 8.02 -26.82 4.52
CA VAL A 34 7.54 -27.61 5.69
C VAL A 34 6.04 -27.34 5.86
N GLN A 35 5.27 -28.39 6.10
CA GLN A 35 3.82 -28.31 6.19
C GLN A 35 3.34 -28.49 7.62
N VAL A 36 2.07 -28.11 7.89
CA VAL A 36 1.42 -28.32 9.18
C VAL A 36 1.43 -29.79 9.60
N GLY A 37 1.78 -30.03 10.84
CA GLY A 37 1.92 -31.38 11.40
C GLY A 37 3.28 -32.05 11.09
N GLU A 38 4.09 -31.47 10.21
CA GLU A 38 5.41 -31.99 9.88
C GLU A 38 6.42 -31.69 10.98
N ALA A 39 7.29 -32.67 11.25
CA ALA A 39 8.31 -32.56 12.29
C ALA A 39 9.43 -31.62 11.87
N LEU A 40 9.81 -30.74 12.79
CA LEU A 40 10.97 -29.87 12.63
C LEU A 40 12.24 -30.55 13.16
N PRO A 41 13.43 -30.19 12.63
CA PRO A 41 14.69 -30.68 13.15
C PRO A 41 14.84 -30.42 14.65
N SER A 42 15.56 -31.29 15.35
CA SER A 42 15.85 -31.06 16.75
C SER A 42 16.73 -29.83 16.97
N ILE A 43 16.73 -29.29 18.19
CA ILE A 43 17.63 -28.19 18.57
C ILE A 43 19.09 -28.56 18.30
N ASN A 44 19.47 -29.83 18.55
CA ASN A 44 20.84 -30.31 18.31
C ASN A 44 21.17 -30.36 16.80
N ASP A 45 20.24 -30.84 15.97
CA ASP A 45 20.44 -30.90 14.51
C ASP A 45 20.62 -29.53 13.91
N LEU A 46 19.74 -28.56 14.28
CA LEU A 46 19.87 -27.18 13.80
C LEU A 46 21.15 -26.51 14.29
N SER A 47 21.49 -26.70 15.57
CA SER A 47 22.74 -26.16 16.15
C SER A 47 23.97 -26.68 15.37
N TYR A 48 23.99 -27.99 15.09
CA TYR A 48 25.08 -28.63 14.38
C TYR A 48 25.18 -28.16 12.92
N HIS A 49 24.10 -28.23 12.19
CA HIS A 49 24.09 -27.91 10.75
C HIS A 49 24.25 -26.42 10.45
N LEU A 50 23.68 -25.53 11.28
CA LEU A 50 23.76 -24.08 11.10
C LEU A 50 24.97 -23.46 11.81
N GLN A 51 25.75 -24.26 12.57
CA GLN A 51 26.91 -23.81 13.34
C GLN A 51 26.60 -22.61 14.27
N ILE A 52 25.43 -22.64 14.92
CA ILE A 52 24.99 -21.66 15.90
C ILE A 52 24.81 -22.30 17.27
N ALA A 53 24.93 -21.49 18.31
CA ALA A 53 24.82 -21.99 19.68
C ALA A 53 23.43 -22.63 19.93
N ARG A 54 23.40 -23.74 20.66
CA ARG A 54 22.16 -24.44 21.04
C ARG A 54 21.14 -23.51 21.71
N ASP A 55 21.59 -22.63 22.60
CA ASP A 55 20.75 -21.60 23.25
C ASP A 55 20.09 -20.66 22.23
N THR A 56 20.79 -20.32 21.14
CA THR A 56 20.25 -19.51 20.03
C THR A 56 19.10 -20.23 19.33
N VAL A 57 19.25 -21.52 19.06
CA VAL A 57 18.18 -22.33 18.44
C VAL A 57 16.99 -22.44 19.41
N GLU A 58 17.25 -22.69 20.68
CA GLU A 58 16.20 -22.77 21.70
C GLU A 58 15.41 -21.48 21.84
N LYS A 59 16.09 -20.31 21.81
CA LYS A 59 15.43 -19.00 21.80
C LYS A 59 14.57 -18.80 20.54
N GLY A 60 15.04 -19.22 19.37
CA GLY A 60 14.26 -19.16 18.13
C GLY A 60 13.00 -20.03 18.21
N TYR A 61 13.14 -21.27 18.67
CA TYR A 61 12.00 -22.17 18.85
C TYR A 61 11.04 -21.70 19.93
N ARG A 62 11.53 -21.08 21.00
CA ARG A 62 10.69 -20.47 22.04
C ARG A 62 9.87 -19.33 21.48
N LYS A 63 10.47 -18.45 20.65
CA LYS A 63 9.75 -17.38 19.94
C LYS A 63 8.61 -17.95 19.09
N LEU A 64 8.90 -18.94 18.24
CA LEU A 64 7.89 -19.58 17.39
C LEU A 64 6.77 -20.27 18.18
N ARG A 65 7.09 -20.82 19.35
CA ARG A 65 6.07 -21.42 20.24
C ARG A 65 5.18 -20.38 20.90
N LEU A 66 5.74 -19.24 21.31
CA LEU A 66 4.96 -18.12 21.86
C LEU A 66 4.00 -17.54 20.83
N GLU A 67 4.40 -17.58 19.57
CA GLU A 67 3.58 -17.18 18.42
C GLU A 67 2.65 -18.30 17.93
N GLU A 68 2.62 -19.44 18.63
CA GLU A 68 1.81 -20.62 18.29
C GLU A 68 2.07 -21.22 16.88
N ILE A 69 3.19 -20.88 16.25
CA ILE A 69 3.59 -21.38 14.93
C ILE A 69 4.02 -22.83 15.00
N ILE A 70 4.77 -23.17 16.07
CA ILE A 70 5.20 -24.52 16.33
C ILE A 70 4.71 -25.00 17.68
N ALA A 71 4.55 -26.30 17.82
CA ALA A 71 4.28 -26.96 19.11
C ALA A 71 5.33 -28.02 19.38
N SER A 72 5.37 -28.52 20.60
CA SER A 72 6.20 -29.65 20.98
C SER A 72 5.37 -30.69 21.71
N SER A 73 5.63 -31.96 21.44
CA SER A 73 5.03 -33.08 22.12
C SER A 73 6.09 -34.08 22.61
N PRO A 74 5.96 -34.65 23.78
CA PRO A 74 6.87 -35.72 24.25
C PRO A 74 6.95 -36.85 23.20
N GLY A 75 8.17 -37.27 22.87
CA GLY A 75 8.42 -38.30 21.87
C GLY A 75 8.31 -37.90 20.40
N LYS A 76 7.63 -36.80 20.08
CA LYS A 76 7.45 -36.30 18.72
C LYS A 76 8.38 -35.14 18.36
N GLY A 77 8.95 -34.47 19.38
CA GLY A 77 9.78 -33.28 19.19
C GLY A 77 8.96 -32.04 18.84
N TYR A 78 9.55 -31.15 18.04
CA TYR A 78 8.91 -29.94 17.55
C TYR A 78 8.24 -30.20 16.20
N PHE A 79 7.08 -29.59 15.97
CA PHE A 79 6.34 -29.70 14.73
C PHE A 79 5.57 -28.41 14.42
N VAL A 80 5.22 -28.18 13.18
CA VAL A 80 4.40 -27.01 12.77
C VAL A 80 2.97 -27.23 13.29
N ALA A 81 2.52 -26.31 14.18
CA ALA A 81 1.27 -26.48 14.92
C ALA A 81 0.04 -25.99 14.16
N LYS A 82 0.20 -24.89 13.43
CA LYS A 82 -0.86 -24.26 12.64
C LYS A 82 -0.29 -23.87 11.27
N GLU A 83 -1.12 -24.03 10.25
CA GLU A 83 -1.00 -23.18 9.07
C GLU A 83 -1.31 -21.76 9.57
N GLN A 84 -0.27 -20.99 9.89
CA GLN A 84 -0.51 -19.58 10.00
C GLN A 84 -1.10 -19.16 8.65
N VAL A 85 -2.27 -18.60 8.68
CA VAL A 85 -2.71 -17.74 7.60
C VAL A 85 -1.71 -16.59 7.65
N PHE A 86 -0.64 -16.71 6.85
CA PHE A 86 0.38 -15.66 6.76
C PHE A 86 -0.31 -14.45 6.19
N ARG A 87 -0.78 -13.60 7.09
CA ARG A 87 -1.33 -12.33 6.69
C ARG A 87 -0.21 -11.52 6.09
N LEU A 88 -0.35 -11.18 4.82
CA LEU A 88 0.53 -10.22 4.20
C LEU A 88 0.52 -8.93 5.02
N ARG A 89 1.67 -8.41 5.34
CA ARG A 89 1.78 -7.11 6.00
C ARG A 89 1.94 -6.05 4.92
N ILE A 90 0.97 -5.18 4.81
CA ILE A 90 0.94 -4.15 3.78
C ILE A 90 0.99 -2.78 4.46
N ALA A 91 1.99 -1.98 4.13
CA ALA A 91 2.08 -0.60 4.54
C ALA A 91 1.35 0.29 3.54
N VAL A 92 0.36 1.06 3.99
CA VAL A 92 -0.41 1.98 3.15
C VAL A 92 -0.05 3.41 3.51
N PHE A 93 0.55 4.16 2.57
CA PHE A 93 0.98 5.54 2.76
C PHE A 93 0.04 6.50 2.07
N LEU A 94 -0.72 7.26 2.85
CA LEU A 94 -1.61 8.31 2.37
C LEU A 94 -0.97 9.68 2.52
N ASN A 95 -1.12 10.53 1.50
CA ASN A 95 -0.68 11.93 1.61
C ASN A 95 -1.56 12.77 2.55
N LYS A 96 -2.84 12.44 2.67
CA LYS A 96 -3.81 13.03 3.62
C LYS A 96 -4.99 12.08 3.82
N LEU A 97 -5.72 12.24 4.91
CA LEU A 97 -7.01 11.57 5.09
C LEU A 97 -8.09 12.33 4.30
N SER A 98 -8.92 11.60 3.55
CA SER A 98 -10.08 12.13 2.85
C SER A 98 -11.14 11.03 2.69
N ALA A 99 -12.39 11.42 2.42
CA ALA A 99 -13.48 10.47 2.18
C ALA A 99 -13.16 9.51 1.02
N HIS A 100 -12.61 10.03 -0.08
CA HIS A 100 -12.19 9.23 -1.23
C HIS A 100 -11.14 8.16 -0.85
N LYS A 101 -10.08 8.55 -0.12
CA LYS A 101 -9.03 7.60 0.29
C LYS A 101 -9.51 6.59 1.32
N LYS A 102 -10.49 6.97 2.12
CA LYS A 102 -11.16 6.02 3.01
C LYS A 102 -11.88 4.94 2.21
N ILE A 103 -12.60 5.29 1.14
CA ILE A 103 -13.27 4.33 0.26
C ILE A 103 -12.26 3.35 -0.35
N VAL A 104 -11.14 3.84 -0.85
CA VAL A 104 -10.08 2.99 -1.43
C VAL A 104 -9.46 2.08 -0.37
N TYR A 105 -9.19 2.60 0.82
CA TYR A 105 -8.67 1.81 1.93
C TYR A 105 -9.66 0.72 2.38
N ASP A 106 -10.94 1.08 2.53
CA ASP A 106 -11.98 0.14 2.95
C ASP A 106 -12.18 -0.97 1.89
N ALA A 107 -12.12 -0.63 0.59
CA ALA A 107 -12.18 -1.60 -0.49
C ALA A 107 -10.98 -2.55 -0.45
N LEU A 108 -9.76 -2.03 -0.29
CA LEU A 108 -8.55 -2.83 -0.16
C LEU A 108 -8.63 -3.78 1.06
N ALA A 109 -9.08 -3.26 2.21
CA ALA A 109 -9.25 -4.05 3.42
C ALA A 109 -10.30 -5.15 3.27
N SER A 110 -11.42 -4.83 2.58
CA SER A 110 -12.50 -5.78 2.33
C SER A 110 -12.07 -6.92 1.39
N GLU A 111 -11.38 -6.58 0.29
CA GLU A 111 -10.91 -7.58 -0.69
C GLU A 111 -9.83 -8.51 -0.11
N LEU A 112 -8.92 -7.97 0.67
CA LEU A 112 -7.84 -8.75 1.28
C LEU A 112 -8.32 -9.55 2.50
N GLY A 113 -9.34 -9.07 3.21
CA GLY A 113 -9.92 -9.74 4.36
C GLY A 113 -8.88 -10.23 5.37
N ASP A 114 -8.97 -11.50 5.72
CA ASP A 114 -8.04 -12.13 6.66
C ASP A 114 -6.65 -12.47 6.07
N GLN A 115 -6.46 -12.29 4.75
CA GLN A 115 -5.20 -12.62 4.08
C GLN A 115 -4.11 -11.56 4.30
N ALA A 116 -4.49 -10.33 4.70
CA ALA A 116 -3.54 -9.26 4.96
C ALA A 116 -3.86 -8.46 6.22
N SER A 117 -2.82 -7.83 6.78
CA SER A 117 -2.93 -6.74 7.73
C SER A 117 -2.47 -5.45 7.07
N LEU A 118 -3.25 -4.39 7.22
CA LEU A 118 -2.97 -3.08 6.65
C LEU A 118 -2.53 -2.12 7.75
N ASP A 119 -1.30 -1.64 7.68
CA ASP A 119 -0.78 -0.60 8.56
C ASP A 119 -0.83 0.74 7.83
N LEU A 120 -1.59 1.70 8.37
CA LEU A 120 -1.84 2.99 7.74
C LEU A 120 -0.88 4.06 8.24
N PHE A 121 -0.21 4.75 7.30
CA PHE A 121 0.68 5.86 7.54
C PHE A 121 0.20 7.10 6.79
N VAL A 122 0.22 8.27 7.45
CA VAL A 122 -0.16 9.55 6.84
C VAL A 122 1.05 10.47 6.84
N TYR A 123 1.52 10.87 5.65
CA TYR A 123 2.73 11.69 5.50
C TYR A 123 2.47 13.16 5.16
N ASN A 124 1.19 13.62 5.19
CA ASN A 124 0.76 15.01 5.05
C ASN A 124 1.27 15.74 3.79
N SER A 125 1.43 15.02 2.68
CA SER A 125 2.00 15.52 1.42
C SER A 125 3.44 16.04 1.53
N ASP A 126 4.17 15.67 2.60
CA ASP A 126 5.55 16.05 2.87
C ASP A 126 6.49 14.89 2.55
N ILE A 127 7.39 15.10 1.59
CA ILE A 127 8.35 14.08 1.13
C ILE A 127 9.36 13.71 2.22
N THR A 128 9.74 14.66 3.08
CA THR A 128 10.68 14.41 4.18
C THR A 128 10.03 13.53 5.24
N HIS A 129 8.75 13.79 5.52
CA HIS A 129 7.98 12.95 6.44
C HIS A 129 7.81 11.52 5.89
N LEU A 130 7.51 11.36 4.59
CA LEU A 130 7.47 10.03 3.96
C LEU A 130 8.81 9.30 4.09
N ARG A 131 9.94 9.97 3.82
CA ARG A 131 11.29 9.40 3.99
C ARG A 131 11.50 8.90 5.42
N ASN A 132 11.18 9.73 6.41
CA ASN A 132 11.35 9.39 7.82
C ASN A 132 10.47 8.20 8.24
N LEU A 133 9.22 8.15 7.77
CA LEU A 133 8.34 7.01 8.00
C LEU A 133 8.92 5.72 7.42
N LEU A 134 9.38 5.72 6.16
CA LEU A 134 9.98 4.56 5.52
C LEU A 134 11.23 4.06 6.25
N GLN A 135 12.09 4.98 6.71
CA GLN A 135 13.31 4.64 7.47
C GLN A 135 13.02 4.16 8.89
N GLY A 136 11.92 4.63 9.49
CA GLY A 136 11.52 4.29 10.86
C GLY A 136 10.67 3.02 10.99
N LEU A 137 10.40 2.29 9.89
CA LEU A 137 9.60 1.08 9.95
C LEU A 137 10.29 0.00 10.79
N PRO A 138 9.60 -0.59 11.78
CA PRO A 138 10.21 -1.53 12.72
C PRO A 138 10.60 -2.87 12.09
N GLN A 139 9.93 -3.24 10.98
CA GLN A 139 10.16 -4.46 10.20
C GLN A 139 9.78 -4.22 8.75
N PRO A 140 10.38 -4.95 7.79
CA PRO A 140 9.98 -4.86 6.39
C PRO A 140 8.54 -5.36 6.21
N TYR A 141 7.83 -4.73 5.28
CA TYR A 141 6.51 -5.15 4.83
C TYR A 141 6.61 -6.07 3.62
N ASP A 142 5.58 -6.87 3.40
CA ASP A 142 5.48 -7.69 2.18
C ASP A 142 5.19 -6.80 0.97
N HIS A 143 4.33 -5.77 1.13
CA HIS A 143 4.04 -4.78 0.10
C HIS A 143 3.86 -3.37 0.67
N TYR A 144 4.06 -2.38 -0.21
CA TYR A 144 3.95 -0.95 0.08
C TYR A 144 2.99 -0.32 -0.92
N VAL A 145 1.89 0.21 -0.45
CA VAL A 145 0.90 0.94 -1.25
C VAL A 145 1.08 2.42 -0.99
N VAL A 146 1.40 3.21 -2.00
CA VAL A 146 1.70 4.64 -1.84
C VAL A 146 0.81 5.49 -2.73
N PHE A 147 0.20 6.54 -2.16
CA PHE A 147 -0.50 7.59 -2.89
C PHE A 147 0.45 8.78 -3.08
N PRO A 148 1.18 8.91 -4.19
CA PRO A 148 2.33 9.79 -4.31
C PRO A 148 1.94 11.25 -4.64
N TYR A 149 1.24 11.91 -3.72
CA TYR A 149 0.83 13.32 -3.84
C TYR A 149 1.65 14.19 -2.90
N PHE A 150 2.52 15.03 -3.45
CA PHE A 150 3.42 15.90 -2.72
C PHE A 150 3.12 17.37 -3.02
N LYS A 151 3.16 18.25 -1.99
CA LYS A 151 3.07 19.70 -2.16
C LYS A 151 4.40 20.28 -2.63
N GLU A 152 5.48 19.85 -1.97
CA GLU A 152 6.84 20.27 -2.25
C GLU A 152 7.77 19.06 -2.40
N GLY A 153 8.94 19.24 -3.02
CA GLY A 153 9.95 18.19 -3.14
C GLY A 153 9.57 17.05 -4.09
N LYS A 154 8.71 17.29 -5.07
CA LYS A 154 8.30 16.29 -6.07
C LYS A 154 9.50 15.69 -6.82
N ASP A 155 10.55 16.49 -7.03
CA ASP A 155 11.82 16.12 -7.62
C ASP A 155 12.56 15.03 -6.83
N LYS A 156 12.32 14.93 -5.51
CA LYS A 156 12.91 13.92 -4.62
C LYS A 156 12.05 12.67 -4.45
N ALA A 157 10.85 12.66 -5.00
CA ALA A 157 9.90 11.56 -4.80
C ALA A 157 10.45 10.23 -5.34
N ALA A 158 11.04 10.25 -6.53
CA ALA A 158 11.66 9.06 -7.13
C ALA A 158 12.81 8.52 -6.25
N GLU A 159 13.69 9.39 -5.74
CA GLU A 159 14.79 9.00 -4.84
C GLU A 159 14.25 8.32 -3.57
N VAL A 160 13.24 8.92 -2.93
CA VAL A 160 12.68 8.37 -1.69
C VAL A 160 12.01 7.02 -1.93
N LEU A 161 11.21 6.91 -2.99
CA LEU A 161 10.48 5.68 -3.31
C LEU A 161 11.39 4.57 -3.86
N SER A 162 12.55 4.89 -4.44
CA SER A 162 13.55 3.89 -4.85
C SER A 162 14.15 3.10 -3.69
N SER A 163 13.92 3.52 -2.43
CA SER A 163 14.27 2.74 -1.25
C SER A 163 13.38 1.51 -1.05
N ILE A 164 12.21 1.47 -1.70
CA ILE A 164 11.28 0.33 -1.67
C ILE A 164 11.62 -0.61 -2.83
N PRO A 165 11.75 -1.94 -2.59
CA PRO A 165 11.91 -2.90 -3.67
C PRO A 165 10.75 -2.80 -4.67
N THR A 166 11.05 -2.81 -5.97
CA THR A 166 10.06 -2.58 -7.03
C THR A 166 8.98 -3.65 -7.08
N ASP A 167 9.34 -4.91 -6.80
CA ASP A 167 8.42 -6.04 -6.69
C ASP A 167 7.44 -5.97 -5.52
N LYS A 168 7.67 -5.02 -4.59
CA LYS A 168 6.82 -4.78 -3.42
C LYS A 168 6.06 -3.46 -3.47
N LEU A 169 6.33 -2.60 -4.45
CA LEU A 169 5.73 -1.27 -4.56
C LEU A 169 4.48 -1.29 -5.43
N LEU A 170 3.41 -0.66 -4.94
CA LEU A 170 2.20 -0.32 -5.70
C LEU A 170 1.94 1.18 -5.56
N LEU A 171 1.83 1.88 -6.67
CA LEU A 171 1.40 3.28 -6.67
C LEU A 171 -0.09 3.40 -6.96
N LEU A 172 -0.80 4.23 -6.19
CA LEU A 172 -2.21 4.52 -6.39
C LEU A 172 -2.44 6.01 -6.66
N GLY A 173 -3.15 6.30 -7.73
CA GLY A 173 -3.60 7.63 -8.14
C GLY A 173 -2.78 8.24 -9.26
N ARG A 174 -1.44 8.09 -9.26
CA ARG A 174 -0.57 8.68 -10.29
C ARG A 174 0.81 8.05 -10.33
N GLU A 175 1.46 8.20 -11.46
CA GLU A 175 2.88 7.88 -11.63
C GLU A 175 3.78 8.91 -10.93
N VAL A 176 5.03 8.51 -10.69
CA VAL A 176 6.10 9.37 -10.17
C VAL A 176 7.19 9.48 -11.22
N GLU A 177 7.40 10.70 -11.71
CA GLU A 177 8.41 11.01 -12.72
C GLU A 177 9.82 10.65 -12.20
N GLY A 178 10.60 9.98 -13.04
CA GLY A 178 11.97 9.56 -12.70
C GLY A 178 12.08 8.31 -11.82
N LEU A 179 10.97 7.72 -11.37
CA LEU A 179 10.99 6.44 -10.68
C LEU A 179 11.07 5.30 -11.71
N ASN A 180 12.17 4.56 -11.69
CA ASN A 180 12.41 3.46 -12.63
C ASN A 180 12.15 2.11 -11.95
N GLY A 181 11.66 1.15 -12.73
CA GLY A 181 11.42 -0.22 -12.28
C GLY A 181 10.12 -0.81 -12.82
N ASP A 182 9.94 -2.10 -12.59
CA ASP A 182 8.69 -2.80 -12.92
C ASP A 182 7.85 -2.91 -11.64
N PHE A 183 6.88 -2.03 -11.51
CA PHE A 183 5.93 -2.00 -10.40
C PHE A 183 4.55 -1.57 -10.92
N PRO A 184 3.46 -2.09 -10.35
CA PRO A 184 2.11 -1.72 -10.75
C PRO A 184 1.77 -0.28 -10.35
N VAL A 185 1.07 0.42 -11.26
CA VAL A 185 0.51 1.75 -11.02
C VAL A 185 -0.96 1.74 -11.40
N VAL A 186 -1.82 2.15 -10.48
CA VAL A 186 -3.23 2.40 -10.73
C VAL A 186 -3.45 3.89 -10.80
N CYS A 187 -3.63 4.43 -12.01
CA CYS A 187 -3.85 5.85 -12.23
C CYS A 187 -5.33 6.19 -12.23
N GLU A 188 -5.68 7.29 -11.58
CA GLU A 188 -6.99 7.92 -11.70
C GLU A 188 -7.05 8.71 -13.02
N ASN A 189 -8.10 8.51 -13.80
CA ASN A 189 -8.29 9.21 -15.06
C ASN A 189 -9.30 10.34 -14.90
N TYR A 190 -8.93 11.37 -14.17
CA TYR A 190 -9.80 12.50 -13.83
C TYR A 190 -10.42 13.21 -15.05
N GLU A 191 -9.73 13.22 -16.20
CA GLU A 191 -10.26 13.80 -17.43
C GLU A 191 -11.45 12.98 -17.97
N ARG A 192 -11.29 11.67 -17.98
CA ARG A 192 -12.33 10.74 -18.41
C ARG A 192 -13.46 10.67 -17.39
N ASP A 193 -13.11 10.61 -16.13
CA ASP A 193 -14.07 10.40 -15.03
C ASP A 193 -15.09 11.56 -14.97
N ILE A 194 -14.61 12.83 -15.05
CA ILE A 194 -15.52 13.98 -15.07
C ILE A 194 -16.35 14.03 -16.35
N TYR A 195 -15.75 13.69 -17.49
CA TYR A 195 -16.48 13.63 -18.77
C TYR A 195 -17.62 12.60 -18.69
N GLU A 196 -17.34 11.35 -18.29
CA GLU A 196 -18.34 10.28 -18.18
C GLU A 196 -19.40 10.60 -17.12
N ALA A 197 -19.02 11.22 -15.99
CA ALA A 197 -19.97 11.66 -14.99
C ALA A 197 -20.96 12.71 -15.55
N LEU A 198 -20.48 13.71 -16.28
CA LEU A 198 -21.34 14.71 -16.91
C LEU A 198 -22.18 14.12 -18.03
N GLU A 199 -21.65 13.17 -18.79
CA GLU A 199 -22.40 12.46 -19.82
C GLU A 199 -23.56 11.67 -19.25
N SER A 200 -23.35 11.00 -18.10
CA SER A 200 -24.40 10.24 -17.41
C SER A 200 -25.59 11.08 -16.97
N ILE A 201 -25.38 12.40 -16.76
CA ILE A 201 -26.41 13.36 -16.36
C ILE A 201 -26.71 14.39 -17.46
N ARG A 202 -26.34 14.11 -18.71
CA ARG A 202 -26.51 15.04 -19.84
C ARG A 202 -27.96 15.51 -20.01
N GLU A 203 -28.93 14.61 -19.89
CA GLU A 203 -30.35 14.94 -20.05
C GLU A 203 -30.82 15.96 -18.99
N PRO A 204 -30.59 15.77 -17.70
CA PRO A 204 -30.83 16.82 -16.69
C PRO A 204 -30.09 18.13 -16.95
N LEU A 205 -28.86 18.08 -17.49
CA LEU A 205 -28.05 19.29 -17.79
C LEU A 205 -28.60 20.09 -18.96
N SER A 206 -29.32 19.48 -19.91
CA SER A 206 -29.88 20.16 -21.09
C SER A 206 -30.86 21.30 -20.78
N LYS A 207 -31.34 21.41 -19.53
CA LYS A 207 -32.18 22.50 -19.03
C LYS A 207 -31.42 23.82 -18.82
N TYR A 208 -30.10 23.73 -18.77
CA TYR A 208 -29.24 24.87 -18.45
C TYR A 208 -28.45 25.31 -19.69
N ASN A 209 -28.29 26.63 -19.83
CA ASN A 209 -27.54 27.21 -20.94
C ASN A 209 -26.06 27.34 -20.57
N LEU A 210 -25.75 27.51 -19.30
CA LEU A 210 -24.40 27.76 -18.80
C LEU A 210 -24.05 26.76 -17.70
N LEU A 211 -22.93 26.04 -17.89
CA LEU A 211 -22.34 25.19 -16.86
C LEU A 211 -21.13 25.88 -16.23
N LYS A 212 -21.08 25.93 -14.91
CA LYS A 212 -19.96 26.49 -14.15
C LYS A 212 -19.31 25.41 -13.29
N LEU A 213 -18.04 25.13 -13.56
CA LEU A 213 -17.24 24.27 -12.72
C LEU A 213 -16.63 25.09 -11.57
N VAL A 214 -16.96 24.73 -10.34
CA VAL A 214 -16.33 25.32 -9.15
C VAL A 214 -14.99 24.63 -8.94
N PHE A 215 -13.92 25.35 -9.25
CA PHE A 215 -12.56 24.86 -9.17
C PHE A 215 -11.67 25.88 -8.45
N PRO A 216 -11.49 25.75 -7.11
CA PRO A 216 -10.72 26.71 -6.34
C PRO A 216 -9.25 26.79 -6.81
N ASP A 217 -8.71 27.99 -6.95
CA ASP A 217 -7.34 28.24 -7.45
C ASP A 217 -6.25 27.53 -6.64
N HIS A 218 -6.48 27.38 -5.33
CA HIS A 218 -5.57 26.72 -4.40
C HIS A 218 -5.98 25.29 -4.05
N SER A 219 -6.83 24.67 -4.87
CA SER A 219 -7.25 23.30 -4.63
C SER A 219 -6.14 22.30 -4.98
N ASP A 220 -6.15 21.16 -4.28
CA ASP A 220 -5.32 20.00 -4.61
C ASP A 220 -5.93 19.18 -5.77
N TYR A 221 -7.01 19.64 -6.40
CA TYR A 221 -7.67 18.94 -7.49
C TYR A 221 -6.80 18.90 -8.76
N PRO A 222 -6.74 17.75 -9.44
CA PRO A 222 -6.00 17.63 -10.69
C PRO A 222 -6.58 18.51 -11.79
N LYS A 223 -5.73 19.28 -12.48
CA LYS A 223 -6.16 20.11 -13.62
C LYS A 223 -6.75 19.31 -14.79
N ALA A 224 -6.55 18.00 -14.83
CA ALA A 224 -7.17 17.10 -15.79
C ALA A 224 -8.71 17.14 -15.71
N ILE A 225 -9.29 17.42 -14.54
CA ILE A 225 -10.73 17.63 -14.36
C ILE A 225 -11.23 18.77 -15.26
N ILE A 226 -10.49 19.89 -15.32
CA ILE A 226 -10.83 21.03 -16.17
C ILE A 226 -10.86 20.62 -17.66
N LYS A 227 -9.90 19.80 -18.08
CA LYS A 227 -9.84 19.32 -19.47
C LYS A 227 -11.06 18.47 -19.82
N GLY A 228 -11.42 17.51 -18.95
CA GLY A 228 -12.59 16.67 -19.18
C GLY A 228 -13.89 17.46 -19.18
N PHE A 229 -14.02 18.46 -18.28
CA PHE A 229 -15.16 19.38 -18.25
C PHE A 229 -15.26 20.18 -19.55
N TYR A 230 -14.16 20.77 -20.03
CA TYR A 230 -14.15 21.53 -21.27
C TYR A 230 -14.47 20.64 -22.48
N LYS A 231 -13.90 19.45 -22.55
CA LYS A 231 -14.20 18.49 -23.60
C LYS A 231 -15.68 18.17 -23.68
N PHE A 232 -16.34 17.88 -22.56
CA PHE A 232 -17.77 17.65 -22.49
C PHE A 232 -18.56 18.87 -22.97
N CYS A 233 -18.26 20.06 -22.46
CA CYS A 233 -18.96 21.28 -22.84
C CYS A 233 -18.83 21.64 -24.32
N GLN A 234 -17.65 21.42 -24.92
CA GLN A 234 -17.42 21.64 -26.35
C GLN A 234 -18.18 20.63 -27.20
N GLU A 235 -18.18 19.36 -26.84
CA GLU A 235 -18.86 18.32 -27.61
C GLU A 235 -20.38 18.49 -27.61
N TYR A 236 -20.95 18.90 -26.49
CA TYR A 236 -22.40 19.10 -26.36
C TYR A 236 -22.86 20.55 -26.44
N ALA A 237 -21.97 21.45 -26.88
CA ALA A 237 -22.25 22.88 -27.12
C ALA A 237 -22.82 23.63 -25.90
N PHE A 238 -22.37 23.30 -24.69
CA PHE A 238 -22.71 24.10 -23.50
C PHE A 238 -21.80 25.33 -23.38
N GLU A 239 -22.39 26.49 -23.07
CA GLU A 239 -21.60 27.60 -22.54
C GLU A 239 -20.99 27.17 -21.18
N HIS A 240 -19.74 27.56 -20.93
CA HIS A 240 -19.04 27.11 -19.72
C HIS A 240 -18.05 28.11 -19.17
N LEU A 241 -17.89 28.09 -17.85
CA LEU A 241 -16.94 28.94 -17.12
C LEU A 241 -16.32 28.15 -15.94
N LEU A 242 -15.09 28.52 -15.56
CA LEU A 242 -14.51 28.15 -14.28
C LEU A 242 -14.79 29.27 -13.28
N VAL A 243 -15.09 28.87 -12.04
CA VAL A 243 -15.28 29.80 -10.93
C VAL A 243 -14.54 29.29 -9.69
N ASP A 244 -13.92 30.21 -8.96
CA ASP A 244 -13.17 29.87 -7.75
C ASP A 244 -14.10 29.44 -6.60
N HIS A 245 -15.24 30.16 -6.42
CA HIS A 245 -16.24 29.88 -5.40
C HIS A 245 -17.66 30.15 -5.88
N ALA A 246 -18.57 29.20 -5.69
CA ALA A 246 -19.99 29.39 -5.99
C ALA A 246 -20.65 30.47 -5.12
N GLY A 247 -20.23 30.62 -3.87
CA GLY A 247 -20.83 31.56 -2.90
C GLY A 247 -20.51 33.03 -3.14
N ARG A 248 -19.59 33.37 -4.06
CA ARG A 248 -19.27 34.76 -4.42
C ARG A 248 -20.06 35.27 -5.62
N GLU A 249 -20.84 34.42 -6.24
CA GLU A 249 -21.64 34.77 -7.40
C GLU A 249 -23.12 34.84 -7.08
N HIS A 250 -23.84 35.74 -7.75
CA HIS A 250 -25.29 35.69 -7.76
C HIS A 250 -25.77 34.53 -8.61
N ILE A 251 -26.50 33.60 -8.00
CA ILE A 251 -27.09 32.46 -8.70
C ILE A 251 -28.05 32.98 -9.76
N LYS A 252 -27.79 32.69 -11.02
CA LYS A 252 -28.64 33.08 -12.17
C LYS A 252 -29.48 31.89 -12.63
N LYS A 253 -30.73 32.18 -12.99
CA LYS A 253 -31.61 31.19 -13.63
C LYS A 253 -30.97 30.70 -14.93
N GLY A 254 -31.03 29.40 -15.21
CA GLY A 254 -30.41 28.80 -16.38
C GLY A 254 -28.92 28.46 -16.23
N THR A 255 -28.33 28.65 -15.08
CA THR A 255 -26.96 28.26 -14.74
C THR A 255 -26.92 27.02 -13.85
N CYS A 256 -26.09 26.03 -14.18
CA CYS A 256 -25.79 24.90 -13.34
C CYS A 256 -24.37 25.03 -12.77
N TYR A 257 -24.21 24.80 -11.46
CA TYR A 257 -22.91 24.78 -10.81
C TYR A 257 -22.53 23.33 -10.52
N ILE A 258 -21.36 22.94 -10.99
CA ILE A 258 -20.75 21.63 -10.78
C ILE A 258 -19.70 21.82 -9.67
N ASN A 259 -19.91 21.19 -8.54
CA ASN A 259 -19.01 21.24 -7.39
C ASN A 259 -18.31 19.88 -7.25
N LEU A 260 -16.99 19.91 -6.99
CA LEU A 260 -16.14 18.72 -6.86
C LEU A 260 -16.07 18.23 -5.42
#